data_1897108a3006b70b27010836b65a9a04
#
_entry.id   1897108a3006b70b27010836b65a9a04
#
_cell.length_a   1.000
_cell.length_b   1.000
_cell.length_c   1.000
_cell.angle_alpha   90.00
_cell.angle_beta   90.00
_cell.angle_gamma   90.00
#
_symmetry.space_group_name_H-M   'P 1'
#
loop_
_entity.id
_entity.type
_entity.pdbx_description
1 polymer ?
#
loop_
_entity_poly.entity_id
_entity_poly.type
_entity_poly.pdbx_seq_one_letter_code
_entity_poly.pdbx_strand_id
1 'polypeptide(L)' 'MREVNVGGLQCTQAVMTVLREMVSMEEGEEIHISYEEPNARRDIMAMVKRRDYTLISEEEKLIILAK' A
#
# COMPACT_ATOMS: atom_id res chain seq x y z
N MET A 1 11.80 -0.26 7.89
CA MET A 1 10.85 0.36 6.96
C MET A 1 10.95 -0.31 5.62
N ARG A 2 9.81 -0.61 5.01
CA ARG A 2 9.77 -1.27 3.71
C ARG A 2 9.38 -0.27 2.63
N GLU A 3 9.85 -0.53 1.42
CA GLU A 3 9.50 0.28 0.27
C GLU A 3 9.06 -0.63 -0.86
N VAL A 4 7.94 -0.29 -1.49
CA VAL A 4 7.37 -1.05 -2.59
C VAL A 4 6.97 -0.09 -3.69
N ASN A 5 7.34 -0.40 -4.92
CA ASN A 5 6.94 0.38 -6.08
C ASN A 5 5.98 -0.48 -6.92
N VAL A 6 4.73 -0.07 -6.99
CA VAL A 6 3.73 -0.79 -7.77
C VAL A 6 3.38 -0.08 -9.08
N GLY A 7 4.16 0.92 -9.46
CA GLY A 7 3.99 1.58 -10.75
C GLY A 7 4.17 0.58 -11.88
N GLY A 8 3.30 0.67 -12.88
CA GLY A 8 3.34 -0.25 -14.00
C GLY A 8 2.59 -1.56 -13.79
N LEU A 9 2.19 -1.88 -12.57
CA LEU A 9 1.38 -3.07 -12.31
C LEU A 9 -0.09 -2.77 -12.51
N GLN A 10 -0.86 -3.80 -12.87
CA GLN A 10 -2.31 -3.67 -12.88
C GLN A 10 -2.82 -3.50 -11.46
N CYS A 11 -4.01 -2.90 -11.32
CA CYS A 11 -4.54 -2.58 -10.00
C CYS A 11 -4.61 -3.80 -9.08
N THR A 12 -5.09 -4.93 -9.60
CA THR A 12 -5.18 -6.15 -8.81
C THR A 12 -3.81 -6.61 -8.34
N GLN A 13 -2.82 -6.56 -9.22
CA GLN A 13 -1.46 -6.95 -8.89
C GLN A 13 -0.83 -5.99 -7.87
N ALA A 14 -1.12 -4.70 -8.01
CA ALA A 14 -0.61 -3.70 -7.08
C ALA A 14 -1.12 -3.97 -5.66
N VAL A 15 -2.43 -4.19 -5.53
CA VAL A 15 -3.04 -4.47 -4.22
C VAL A 15 -2.47 -5.76 -3.63
N MET A 16 -2.35 -6.80 -4.43
CA MET A 16 -1.83 -8.07 -3.95
C MET A 16 -0.39 -7.97 -3.51
N THR A 17 0.40 -7.18 -4.24
CA THR A 17 1.80 -6.97 -3.87
C THR A 17 1.90 -6.27 -2.51
N VAL A 18 1.12 -5.20 -2.32
CA VAL A 18 1.10 -4.48 -1.05
C VAL A 18 0.64 -5.39 0.08
N LEU A 19 -0.45 -6.13 -0.13
CA LEU A 19 -0.99 -7.01 0.90
C LEU A 19 0.03 -8.08 1.29
N ARG A 20 0.69 -8.67 0.31
CA ARG A 20 1.70 -9.71 0.57
C ARG A 20 2.83 -9.16 1.42
N GLU A 21 3.27 -7.94 1.13
CA GLU A 21 4.32 -7.30 1.93
C GLU A 21 3.82 -7.05 3.35
N MET A 22 2.61 -6.54 3.51
CA MET A 22 2.09 -6.21 4.83
C MET A 22 1.85 -7.44 5.69
N VAL A 23 1.46 -8.55 5.08
CA VAL A 23 1.26 -9.80 5.84
C VAL A 23 2.57 -10.25 6.48
N SER A 24 3.69 -10.03 5.81
CA SER A 24 5.00 -10.44 6.34
C SER A 24 5.61 -9.40 7.29
N MET A 25 4.98 -8.24 7.46
CA MET A 25 5.49 -7.20 8.34
C MET A 25 5.10 -7.46 9.79
N GLU A 26 5.89 -6.90 10.70
CA GLU A 26 5.57 -6.93 12.12
C GLU A 26 4.65 -5.77 12.47
N GLU A 27 3.90 -5.89 13.56
CA GLU A 27 3.04 -4.81 14.02
C GLU A 27 3.85 -3.55 14.27
N GLY A 28 3.34 -2.42 13.81
CA GLY A 28 4.00 -1.14 13.95
C GLY A 28 4.99 -0.83 12.85
N GLU A 29 5.34 -1.80 12.03
CA GLU A 29 6.25 -1.57 10.91
C GLU A 29 5.55 -0.74 9.84
N GLU A 30 6.30 0.16 9.19
CA GLU A 30 5.77 1.03 8.15
C GLU A 30 6.19 0.55 6.78
N ILE A 31 5.33 0.83 5.79
CA ILE A 31 5.62 0.55 4.40
C ILE A 31 5.35 1.79 3.57
N HIS A 32 6.28 2.10 2.67
CA HIS A 32 6.16 3.22 1.74
C HIS A 32 5.84 2.65 0.36
N ILE A 33 4.69 3.04 -0.19
CA ILE A 33 4.18 2.50 -1.43
C ILE A 33 4.16 3.59 -2.48
N SER A 34 4.93 3.39 -3.55
CA SER A 34 4.91 4.30 -4.70
C SER A 34 3.98 3.73 -5.76
N TYR A 35 3.13 4.56 -6.33
CA TYR A 35 2.18 4.14 -7.36
C TYR A 35 2.11 5.18 -8.47
N GLU A 36 1.53 4.79 -9.60
CA GLU A 36 1.40 5.69 -10.75
C GLU A 36 -0.06 5.97 -11.08
N GLU A 37 -0.93 4.96 -10.97
CA GLU A 37 -2.31 5.06 -11.42
C GLU A 37 -3.25 5.41 -10.27
N PRO A 38 -4.17 6.38 -10.47
CA PRO A 38 -5.17 6.69 -9.44
C PRO A 38 -6.03 5.50 -9.04
N ASN A 39 -6.28 4.57 -9.97
CA ASN A 39 -7.05 3.38 -9.67
C ASN A 39 -6.33 2.47 -8.68
N ALA A 40 -5.00 2.36 -8.80
CA ALA A 40 -4.21 1.59 -7.85
C ALA A 40 -4.33 2.20 -6.45
N ARG A 41 -4.24 3.52 -6.36
CA ARG A 41 -4.40 4.22 -5.09
C ARG A 41 -5.74 3.90 -4.44
N ARG A 42 -6.82 4.00 -5.23
CA ARG A 42 -8.16 3.75 -4.72
C ARG A 42 -8.30 2.32 -4.18
N ASP A 43 -7.77 1.35 -4.92
CA ASP A 43 -7.87 -0.05 -4.53
C ASP A 43 -7.02 -0.35 -3.31
N ILE A 44 -5.84 0.26 -3.21
CA ILE A 44 -4.98 0.10 -2.03
C ILE A 44 -5.70 0.68 -0.81
N MET A 45 -6.30 1.86 -0.93
CA MET A 45 -7.00 2.47 0.19
C MET A 45 -8.22 1.66 0.62
N ALA A 46 -8.92 1.03 -0.33
CA ALA A 46 -10.03 0.14 0.01
C ALA A 46 -9.53 -1.07 0.81
N MET A 47 -8.39 -1.62 0.43
CA MET A 47 -7.79 -2.74 1.16
C MET A 47 -7.38 -2.32 2.57
N VAL A 48 -6.82 -1.11 2.71
CA VAL A 48 -6.43 -0.58 4.02
C VAL A 48 -7.63 -0.53 4.96
N LYS A 49 -8.76 -0.04 4.47
CA LYS A 49 -9.98 0.03 5.29
C LYS A 49 -10.48 -1.37 5.65
N ARG A 50 -10.48 -2.27 4.70
CA ARG A 50 -11.01 -3.62 4.91
C ARG A 50 -10.18 -4.39 5.92
N ARG A 51 -8.87 -4.19 5.92
CA ARG A 51 -7.94 -4.90 6.79
C ARG A 51 -7.61 -4.13 8.06
N ASP A 52 -8.17 -2.93 8.21
CA ASP A 52 -7.97 -2.11 9.40
C ASP A 52 -6.50 -1.74 9.62
N TYR A 53 -5.77 -1.54 8.53
CA TYR A 53 -4.41 -1.01 8.62
C TYR A 53 -4.47 0.51 8.84
N THR A 54 -3.36 1.08 9.30
CA THR A 54 -3.29 2.50 9.62
C THR A 54 -2.67 3.28 8.47
N LEU A 55 -3.38 4.31 8.01
CA LEU A 55 -2.83 5.25 7.03
C LEU A 55 -2.06 6.33 7.80
N ILE A 56 -0.75 6.39 7.57
CA ILE A 56 0.10 7.39 8.22
C ILE A 56 0.15 8.67 7.41
N SER A 57 0.34 8.54 6.11
CA SER A 57 0.50 9.70 5.25
C SER A 57 0.12 9.33 3.83
N GLU A 58 -0.42 10.31 3.12
CA GLU A 58 -0.76 10.14 1.71
C GLU A 58 -0.30 11.38 0.96
N GLU A 59 0.63 11.20 0.05
CA GLU A 59 1.14 12.27 -0.81
C GLU A 59 0.93 11.88 -2.25
N GLU A 60 1.24 12.78 -3.16
CA GLU A 60 1.11 12.49 -4.57
C GLU A 60 1.99 11.28 -4.91
N LYS A 61 1.35 10.22 -5.38
CA LYS A 61 2.00 8.98 -5.83
C LYS A 61 2.77 8.25 -4.73
N LEU A 62 2.47 8.55 -3.47
CA LEU A 62 3.12 7.89 -2.34
C LEU A 62 2.12 7.70 -1.20
N ILE A 63 2.04 6.49 -0.68
CA ILE A 63 1.21 6.16 0.47
C ILE A 63 2.10 5.51 1.52
N ILE A 64 1.96 5.97 2.76
CA ILE A 64 2.68 5.38 3.88
C ILE A 64 1.67 4.73 4.82
N LEU A 65 1.82 3.45 5.04
CA LEU A 65 0.93 2.66 5.89
C LEU A 65 1.71 2.03 7.03
N ALA A 66 1.00 1.72 8.11
CA ALA A 66 1.53 0.92 9.20
C ALA A 66 0.62 -0.29 9.42
N LYS A 67 1.25 -1.39 9.82
CA LYS A 67 0.51 -2.60 10.14
C LYS A 67 -0.11 -2.53 11.53
#